data_c685652ebb741eded785df175c3c6adb
#
_entry.id   c685652ebb741eded785df175c3c6adb
#
_cell.length_a   1.000
_cell.length_b   1.000
_cell.length_c   1.000
_cell.angle_alpha   90.00
_cell.angle_beta   90.00
_cell.angle_gamma   90.00
#
_symmetry.space_group_name_H-M   'P 1'
#
loop_
_entity.id
_entity.type
_entity.pdbx_description
1 polymer ?
#
loop_
_entity_poly.entity_id
_entity_poly.type
_entity_poly.pdbx_seq_one_letter_code
_entity_poly.pdbx_strand_id
1 'polypeptide(L)'
;MKILVTGGAGFIGSAVVRHIIRDTQDSVINLDKLTYAGNLESLADVSTSDRYAFEQVDICNRTELDRVFALHQPDAVMHLAAESHVDRSITGPADFIETNIVGTYMLLEAARAYWNGLDEVRKAAFRFHHISTDEVYGDLPHPDEVAAGEPLPLFTETTPYAPSSPYSASKASSDHLVRAWRRTYGLPTIVTNCSNNYGPYHFPEKLIPLVILNALDGKPLPVYGKGDQIRDWLYVEDHARALYKVVTTGLVGETYNIGGHNEKQNLDVVHTVCDLLDEIVPKAGSYRDQITYVADRPGHDRRYAIDATKMSAELDWQPEETFESGIRKTVQWYLDNQQWVSNVKSGSYQSWIEQNYGERA
;
A
#
# COMPACT_ATOMS: atom_id res chain seq x y z
N MET A 1 -5.24 20.73 -7.40
CA MET A 1 -4.10 20.09 -8.10
C MET A 1 -4.59 18.97 -9.00
N LYS A 2 -3.82 18.57 -10.00
CA LYS A 2 -4.04 17.39 -10.80
C LYS A 2 -2.95 16.36 -10.45
N ILE A 3 -3.33 15.24 -9.88
CA ILE A 3 -2.41 14.27 -9.29
C ILE A 3 -2.39 12.99 -10.13
N LEU A 4 -1.22 12.60 -10.63
CA LEU A 4 -1.01 11.30 -11.26
C LEU A 4 -0.76 10.26 -10.16
N VAL A 5 -1.68 9.31 -10.00
CA VAL A 5 -1.59 8.22 -9.03
C VAL A 5 -1.27 6.94 -9.81
N THR A 6 -0.07 6.40 -9.66
CA THR A 6 0.27 5.10 -10.23
C THR A 6 -0.11 3.96 -9.27
N GLY A 7 -0.61 2.85 -9.79
CA GLY A 7 -1.14 1.77 -8.94
C GLY A 7 -2.48 2.12 -8.29
N GLY A 8 -3.24 3.06 -8.89
CA GLY A 8 -4.48 3.56 -8.30
C GLY A 8 -5.67 2.59 -8.35
N ALA A 9 -5.56 1.46 -9.06
CA ALA A 9 -6.53 0.37 -9.00
C ALA A 9 -6.19 -0.69 -7.93
N GLY A 10 -5.02 -0.59 -7.28
CA GLY A 10 -4.62 -1.44 -6.17
C GLY A 10 -5.30 -1.06 -4.85
N PHE A 11 -4.99 -1.80 -3.79
CA PHE A 11 -5.60 -1.62 -2.46
C PHE A 11 -5.42 -0.20 -1.90
N ILE A 12 -4.17 0.21 -1.62
CA ILE A 12 -3.88 1.55 -1.06
C ILE A 12 -4.17 2.65 -2.10
N GLY A 13 -3.81 2.40 -3.37
CA GLY A 13 -4.02 3.36 -4.45
C GLY A 13 -5.51 3.71 -4.65
N SER A 14 -6.41 2.73 -4.58
CA SER A 14 -7.84 2.99 -4.69
C SER A 14 -8.39 3.78 -3.50
N ALA A 15 -7.88 3.57 -2.29
CA ALA A 15 -8.23 4.40 -1.14
C ALA A 15 -7.78 5.86 -1.32
N VAL A 16 -6.56 6.08 -1.83
CA VAL A 16 -6.04 7.41 -2.17
C VAL A 16 -6.91 8.08 -3.23
N VAL A 17 -7.25 7.39 -4.32
CA VAL A 17 -8.11 7.92 -5.39
C VAL A 17 -9.48 8.29 -4.84
N ARG A 18 -10.12 7.40 -4.06
CA ARG A 18 -11.42 7.68 -3.44
C ARG A 18 -11.35 8.89 -2.52
N HIS A 19 -10.34 8.96 -1.65
CA HIS A 19 -10.15 10.10 -0.75
C HIS A 19 -10.01 11.41 -1.53
N ILE A 20 -9.16 11.48 -2.54
CA ILE A 20 -8.95 12.71 -3.32
C ILE A 20 -10.26 13.15 -3.99
N ILE A 21 -10.99 12.25 -4.63
CA ILE A 21 -12.21 12.58 -5.36
C ILE A 21 -13.37 12.93 -4.42
N ARG A 22 -13.54 12.22 -3.29
CA ARG A 22 -14.65 12.45 -2.35
C ARG A 22 -14.45 13.66 -1.46
N ASP A 23 -13.23 13.80 -0.92
CA ASP A 23 -12.99 14.67 0.23
C ASP A 23 -12.22 15.95 -0.12
N THR A 24 -11.77 16.09 -1.39
CA THR A 24 -11.02 17.25 -1.86
C THR A 24 -11.60 17.81 -3.16
N GLN A 25 -11.03 18.93 -3.65
CA GLN A 25 -11.37 19.51 -4.96
C GLN A 25 -10.36 19.15 -6.06
N ASP A 26 -9.38 18.32 -5.74
CA ASP A 26 -8.31 17.92 -6.66
C ASP A 26 -8.78 16.86 -7.67
N SER A 27 -8.04 16.72 -8.76
CA SER A 27 -8.30 15.76 -9.84
C SER A 27 -7.27 14.64 -9.83
N VAL A 28 -7.68 13.46 -10.26
CA VAL A 28 -6.82 12.26 -10.30
C VAL A 28 -6.71 11.75 -11.73
N ILE A 29 -5.48 11.46 -12.16
CA ILE A 29 -5.18 10.55 -13.25
C ILE A 29 -4.73 9.23 -12.62
N ASN A 30 -5.57 8.21 -12.67
CA ASN A 30 -5.24 6.87 -12.21
C ASN A 30 -4.50 6.13 -13.33
N LEU A 31 -3.22 5.80 -13.10
CA LEU A 31 -2.41 5.02 -14.03
C LEU A 31 -2.14 3.65 -13.42
N ASP A 32 -2.65 2.60 -14.06
CA ASP A 32 -2.49 1.23 -13.59
C ASP A 32 -2.43 0.27 -14.78
N LYS A 33 -1.58 -0.76 -14.71
CA LYS A 33 -1.50 -1.77 -15.78
C LYS A 33 -2.54 -2.88 -15.61
N LEU A 34 -3.27 -2.89 -14.47
CA LEU A 34 -4.31 -3.87 -14.14
C LEU A 34 -3.76 -5.30 -14.08
N THR A 35 -2.82 -5.53 -13.17
CA THR A 35 -2.37 -6.89 -12.82
C THR A 35 -3.43 -7.59 -11.96
N TYR A 36 -3.11 -8.78 -11.47
CA TYR A 36 -4.00 -9.60 -10.64
C TYR A 36 -4.60 -8.87 -9.41
N ALA A 37 -3.89 -7.88 -8.85
CA ALA A 37 -4.33 -7.11 -7.68
C ALA A 37 -4.98 -5.76 -8.03
N GLY A 38 -4.96 -5.35 -9.30
CA GLY A 38 -5.62 -4.14 -9.78
C GLY A 38 -7.11 -4.38 -10.03
N ASN A 39 -8.00 -3.60 -9.39
CA ASN A 39 -9.45 -3.78 -9.52
C ASN A 39 -10.20 -2.45 -9.61
N LEU A 40 -10.68 -2.10 -10.80
CA LEU A 40 -11.45 -0.87 -11.04
C LEU A 40 -12.82 -0.86 -10.36
N GLU A 41 -13.39 -2.02 -9.98
CA GLU A 41 -14.62 -2.06 -9.17
C GLU A 41 -14.43 -1.36 -7.82
N SER A 42 -13.20 -1.32 -7.30
CA SER A 42 -12.85 -0.59 -6.07
C SER A 42 -12.98 0.95 -6.21
N LEU A 43 -13.20 1.43 -7.42
CA LEU A 43 -13.34 2.84 -7.78
C LEU A 43 -14.71 3.17 -8.40
N ALA A 44 -15.66 2.22 -8.40
CA ALA A 44 -16.94 2.35 -9.10
C ALA A 44 -17.71 3.62 -8.71
N ASP A 45 -17.64 4.02 -7.44
CA ASP A 45 -18.34 5.20 -6.90
C ASP A 45 -17.71 6.55 -7.25
N VAL A 46 -16.44 6.56 -7.69
CA VAL A 46 -15.70 7.78 -8.06
C VAL A 46 -15.34 7.84 -9.55
N SER A 47 -15.47 6.73 -10.26
CA SER A 47 -15.05 6.59 -11.67
C SER A 47 -15.84 7.45 -12.66
N THR A 48 -17.04 7.91 -12.28
CA THR A 48 -17.90 8.79 -13.10
C THR A 48 -17.66 10.28 -12.86
N SER A 49 -16.76 10.64 -11.93
CA SER A 49 -16.42 12.03 -11.66
C SER A 49 -15.68 12.65 -12.86
N ASP A 50 -15.98 13.90 -13.20
CA ASP A 50 -15.27 14.71 -14.19
C ASP A 50 -13.83 15.05 -13.77
N ARG A 51 -13.51 14.82 -12.49
CA ARG A 51 -12.18 14.99 -11.89
C ARG A 51 -11.35 13.68 -11.89
N TYR A 52 -11.86 12.58 -12.44
CA TYR A 52 -11.19 11.29 -12.53
C TYR A 52 -10.91 10.92 -13.99
N ALA A 53 -9.69 10.50 -14.26
CA ALA A 53 -9.31 9.89 -15.53
C ALA A 53 -8.56 8.57 -15.28
N PHE A 54 -8.70 7.60 -16.18
CA PHE A 54 -7.99 6.33 -16.11
C PHE A 54 -7.10 6.14 -17.35
N GLU A 55 -5.87 5.71 -17.11
CA GLU A 55 -4.87 5.35 -18.12
C GLU A 55 -4.36 3.94 -17.83
N GLN A 56 -4.64 2.99 -18.72
CA GLN A 56 -4.11 1.64 -18.60
C GLN A 56 -2.70 1.59 -19.16
N VAL A 57 -1.70 1.78 -18.29
CA VAL A 57 -0.30 1.88 -18.68
C VAL A 57 0.60 1.15 -17.69
N ASP A 58 1.58 0.42 -18.21
CA ASP A 58 2.68 -0.13 -17.42
C ASP A 58 3.75 0.95 -17.17
N ILE A 59 4.14 1.14 -15.91
CA ILE A 59 5.21 2.10 -15.54
C ILE A 59 6.57 1.76 -16.17
N CYS A 60 6.77 0.54 -16.65
CA CYS A 60 7.94 0.15 -17.44
C CYS A 60 7.90 0.65 -18.89
N ASN A 61 6.75 1.13 -19.38
CA ASN A 61 6.60 1.65 -20.75
C ASN A 61 6.86 3.16 -20.82
N ARG A 62 8.10 3.53 -21.08
CA ARG A 62 8.54 4.93 -21.14
C ARG A 62 7.75 5.76 -22.15
N THR A 63 7.46 5.25 -23.32
CA THR A 63 6.74 5.99 -24.38
C THR A 63 5.33 6.36 -23.93
N GLU A 64 4.62 5.42 -23.27
CA GLU A 64 3.29 5.68 -22.75
C GLU A 64 3.32 6.64 -21.53
N LEU A 65 4.33 6.54 -20.67
CA LEU A 65 4.51 7.51 -19.59
C LEU A 65 4.70 8.94 -20.15
N ASP A 66 5.56 9.12 -21.14
CA ASP A 66 5.78 10.43 -21.78
C ASP A 66 4.48 10.97 -22.41
N ARG A 67 3.66 10.10 -23.06
CA ARG A 67 2.32 10.45 -23.57
C ARG A 67 1.38 10.92 -22.45
N VAL A 68 1.31 10.19 -21.35
CA VAL A 68 0.45 10.51 -20.20
C VAL A 68 0.84 11.86 -19.58
N PHE A 69 2.13 12.11 -19.35
CA PHE A 69 2.61 13.40 -18.85
C PHE A 69 2.27 14.55 -19.80
N ALA A 70 2.45 14.36 -21.11
CA ALA A 70 2.15 15.38 -22.11
C ALA A 70 0.65 15.68 -22.19
N LEU A 71 -0.20 14.64 -22.16
CA LEU A 71 -1.65 14.76 -22.27
C LEU A 71 -2.27 15.41 -21.03
N HIS A 72 -1.93 14.91 -19.86
CA HIS A 72 -2.60 15.29 -18.61
C HIS A 72 -1.93 16.43 -17.86
N GLN A 73 -0.64 16.65 -18.06
CA GLN A 73 0.14 17.72 -17.41
C GLN A 73 -0.05 17.77 -15.88
N PRO A 74 0.26 16.69 -15.12
CA PRO A 74 0.01 16.64 -13.69
C PRO A 74 0.86 17.66 -12.92
N ASP A 75 0.32 18.11 -11.78
CA ASP A 75 1.00 18.98 -10.82
C ASP A 75 1.82 18.18 -9.81
N ALA A 76 1.44 16.92 -9.58
CA ALA A 76 2.14 15.99 -8.70
C ALA A 76 2.00 14.54 -9.18
N VAL A 77 2.94 13.71 -8.73
CA VAL A 77 2.91 12.25 -8.90
C VAL A 77 2.87 11.61 -7.51
N MET A 78 1.95 10.65 -7.32
CA MET A 78 1.95 9.72 -6.19
C MET A 78 2.24 8.31 -6.73
N HIS A 79 3.42 7.79 -6.43
CA HIS A 79 3.90 6.54 -6.99
C HIS A 79 3.65 5.36 -6.04
N LEU A 80 2.52 4.65 -6.25
CA LEU A 80 2.12 3.46 -5.48
C LEU A 80 2.23 2.16 -6.28
N ALA A 81 2.41 2.22 -7.61
CA ALA A 81 2.54 1.01 -8.43
C ALA A 81 3.75 0.20 -8.00
N ALA A 82 3.52 -1.04 -7.58
CA ALA A 82 4.56 -1.98 -7.15
C ALA A 82 4.02 -3.41 -7.13
N GLU A 83 4.88 -4.39 -7.37
CA GLU A 83 4.67 -5.75 -6.89
C GLU A 83 4.91 -5.79 -5.38
N SER A 84 4.00 -6.38 -4.59
CA SER A 84 3.97 -6.20 -3.13
C SER A 84 3.75 -7.48 -2.30
N HIS A 85 3.63 -8.65 -2.92
CA HIS A 85 3.40 -9.89 -2.19
C HIS A 85 4.72 -10.62 -1.88
N VAL A 86 5.14 -10.63 -0.60
CA VAL A 86 6.44 -11.17 -0.19
C VAL A 86 6.63 -12.62 -0.64
N ASP A 87 5.63 -13.52 -0.44
CA ASP A 87 5.76 -14.93 -0.81
C ASP A 87 5.95 -15.10 -2.32
N ARG A 88 5.28 -14.27 -3.15
CA ARG A 88 5.51 -14.23 -4.60
C ARG A 88 6.93 -13.77 -4.94
N SER A 89 7.50 -12.83 -4.17
CA SER A 89 8.87 -12.38 -4.39
C SER A 89 9.92 -13.45 -4.13
N ILE A 90 9.63 -14.40 -3.24
CA ILE A 90 10.51 -15.54 -2.94
C ILE A 90 10.50 -16.54 -4.10
N THR A 91 9.35 -16.78 -4.71
CA THR A 91 9.19 -17.76 -5.80
C THR A 91 9.51 -17.19 -7.18
N GLY A 92 9.30 -15.87 -7.39
CA GLY A 92 9.48 -15.18 -8.68
C GLY A 92 9.99 -13.75 -8.51
N PRO A 93 11.26 -13.52 -8.13
CA PRO A 93 11.77 -12.17 -7.83
C PRO A 93 11.89 -11.25 -9.05
N ALA A 94 11.89 -11.80 -10.27
CA ALA A 94 12.11 -11.03 -11.50
C ALA A 94 11.07 -9.91 -11.69
N ASP A 95 9.79 -10.21 -11.46
CA ASP A 95 8.70 -9.24 -11.62
C ASP A 95 8.84 -8.07 -10.62
N PHE A 96 9.39 -8.34 -9.42
CA PHE A 96 9.66 -7.31 -8.41
C PHE A 96 10.82 -6.40 -8.83
N ILE A 97 11.87 -6.95 -9.43
CA ILE A 97 12.98 -6.15 -9.97
C ILE A 97 12.50 -5.30 -11.14
N GLU A 98 11.79 -5.90 -12.08
CA GLU A 98 11.27 -5.19 -13.25
C GLU A 98 10.30 -4.07 -12.84
N THR A 99 9.26 -4.38 -12.07
CA THR A 99 8.25 -3.38 -11.71
C THR A 99 8.80 -2.37 -10.71
N ASN A 100 9.39 -2.82 -9.59
CA ASN A 100 9.73 -1.92 -8.49
C ASN A 100 11.00 -1.11 -8.76
N ILE A 101 11.98 -1.67 -9.46
CA ILE A 101 13.25 -0.98 -9.74
C ILE A 101 13.22 -0.33 -11.11
N VAL A 102 13.03 -1.14 -12.18
CA VAL A 102 13.06 -0.62 -13.57
C VAL A 102 11.86 0.29 -13.83
N GLY A 103 10.65 -0.09 -13.40
CA GLY A 103 9.46 0.75 -13.53
C GLY A 103 9.59 2.07 -12.78
N THR A 104 10.11 2.07 -11.55
CA THR A 104 10.39 3.32 -10.81
C THR A 104 11.42 4.19 -11.54
N TYR A 105 12.49 3.59 -12.08
CA TYR A 105 13.47 4.31 -12.91
C TYR A 105 12.82 4.96 -14.13
N MET A 106 11.99 4.22 -14.87
CA MET A 106 11.30 4.75 -16.06
C MET A 106 10.35 5.91 -15.71
N LEU A 107 9.60 5.78 -14.62
CA LEU A 107 8.70 6.83 -14.15
C LEU A 107 9.48 8.08 -13.68
N LEU A 108 10.59 7.90 -12.96
CA LEU A 108 11.46 9.01 -12.55
C LEU A 108 12.03 9.77 -13.76
N GLU A 109 12.46 9.07 -14.80
CA GLU A 109 12.97 9.71 -16.03
C GLU A 109 11.87 10.43 -16.82
N ALA A 110 10.67 9.87 -16.89
CA ALA A 110 9.53 10.53 -17.51
C ALA A 110 9.13 11.80 -16.73
N ALA A 111 9.02 11.69 -15.40
CA ALA A 111 8.72 12.83 -14.53
C ALA A 111 9.80 13.91 -14.60
N ARG A 112 11.09 13.55 -14.64
CA ARG A 112 12.20 14.48 -14.78
C ARG A 112 12.19 15.22 -16.13
N ALA A 113 11.95 14.50 -17.22
CA ALA A 113 11.83 15.09 -18.57
C ALA A 113 10.68 16.10 -18.61
N TYR A 114 9.51 15.72 -18.12
CA TYR A 114 8.34 16.59 -18.00
C TYR A 114 8.64 17.82 -17.12
N TRP A 115 9.15 17.61 -15.89
CA TRP A 115 9.46 18.68 -14.94
C TRP A 115 10.46 19.70 -15.50
N ASN A 116 11.48 19.26 -16.25
CA ASN A 116 12.44 20.15 -16.89
C ASN A 116 11.80 21.08 -17.93
N GLY A 117 10.72 20.68 -18.56
CA GLY A 117 9.96 21.46 -19.54
C GLY A 117 8.92 22.42 -18.94
N LEU A 118 8.69 22.39 -17.62
CA LEU A 118 7.75 23.29 -16.97
C LEU A 118 8.29 24.70 -16.81
N ASP A 119 7.40 25.67 -16.76
CA ASP A 119 7.74 27.03 -16.33
C ASP A 119 8.17 27.04 -14.84
N GLU A 120 8.83 28.10 -14.41
CA GLU A 120 9.45 28.20 -13.08
C GLU A 120 8.42 28.07 -11.93
N VAL A 121 7.18 28.54 -12.13
CA VAL A 121 6.12 28.48 -11.10
C VAL A 121 5.65 27.04 -10.92
N ARG A 122 5.30 26.37 -12.02
CA ARG A 122 4.88 24.97 -11.99
C ARG A 122 6.01 24.04 -11.56
N LYS A 123 7.25 24.35 -11.99
CA LYS A 123 8.43 23.59 -11.62
C LYS A 123 8.71 23.63 -10.12
N ALA A 124 8.57 24.79 -9.49
CA ALA A 124 8.71 24.96 -8.04
C ALA A 124 7.58 24.29 -7.24
N ALA A 125 6.38 24.24 -7.81
CA ALA A 125 5.21 23.61 -7.18
C ALA A 125 5.15 22.10 -7.34
N PHE A 126 5.81 21.53 -8.36
CA PHE A 126 5.76 20.09 -8.66
C PHE A 126 6.24 19.22 -7.50
N ARG A 127 5.63 18.05 -7.32
CA ARG A 127 5.97 17.05 -6.30
C ARG A 127 5.99 15.65 -6.90
N PHE A 128 7.02 14.87 -6.56
CA PHE A 128 7.08 13.43 -6.82
C PHE A 128 7.11 12.70 -5.47
N HIS A 129 5.98 12.14 -5.08
CA HIS A 129 5.84 11.41 -3.83
C HIS A 129 5.94 9.90 -4.10
N HIS A 130 6.97 9.25 -3.56
CA HIS A 130 7.18 7.80 -3.64
C HIS A 130 6.72 7.12 -2.37
N ILE A 131 5.84 6.14 -2.52
CA ILE A 131 5.27 5.38 -1.40
C ILE A 131 6.03 4.06 -1.25
N SER A 132 6.66 3.86 -0.10
CA SER A 132 7.44 2.70 0.27
C SER A 132 6.86 2.00 1.50
N THR A 133 7.63 1.15 2.15
CA THR A 133 7.23 0.26 3.25
C THR A 133 8.28 0.31 4.36
N ASP A 134 7.88 0.01 5.59
CA ASP A 134 8.78 -0.17 6.73
C ASP A 134 9.67 -1.43 6.60
N GLU A 135 9.28 -2.39 5.77
CA GLU A 135 10.07 -3.60 5.50
C GLU A 135 11.47 -3.31 4.93
N VAL A 136 11.71 -2.10 4.40
CA VAL A 136 13.04 -1.68 3.93
C VAL A 136 14.04 -1.52 5.07
N TYR A 137 13.57 -1.29 6.30
CA TYR A 137 14.43 -1.14 7.49
C TYR A 137 14.95 -2.47 8.03
N GLY A 138 14.31 -3.59 7.68
CA GLY A 138 14.69 -4.93 8.16
C GLY A 138 13.90 -5.34 9.39
N ASP A 139 14.54 -6.05 10.31
CA ASP A 139 13.92 -6.65 11.49
C ASP A 139 14.26 -5.89 12.77
N LEU A 140 13.30 -5.76 13.68
CA LEU A 140 13.50 -5.24 15.03
C LEU A 140 13.54 -6.37 16.06
N PRO A 141 14.27 -6.19 17.18
CA PRO A 141 14.23 -7.14 18.28
C PRO A 141 12.80 -7.43 18.74
N HIS A 142 12.49 -8.70 18.90
CA HIS A 142 11.23 -9.15 19.48
C HIS A 142 11.23 -8.93 21.00
N PRO A 143 10.08 -8.71 21.68
CA PRO A 143 10.03 -8.49 23.13
C PRO A 143 10.73 -9.57 23.98
N ASP A 144 10.80 -10.82 23.50
CA ASP A 144 11.51 -11.91 24.18
C ASP A 144 13.04 -11.85 24.06
N GLU A 145 13.56 -10.99 23.18
CA GLU A 145 15.00 -10.77 22.95
C GLU A 145 15.54 -9.53 23.66
N VAL A 146 14.65 -8.74 24.29
CA VAL A 146 15.00 -7.50 24.98
C VAL A 146 14.90 -7.71 26.50
N ALA A 147 15.84 -7.17 27.25
CA ALA A 147 15.83 -7.30 28.70
C ALA A 147 14.60 -6.64 29.32
N ALA A 148 14.06 -7.25 30.37
CA ALA A 148 12.87 -6.74 31.04
C ALA A 148 13.06 -5.30 31.53
N GLY A 149 12.20 -4.40 31.06
CA GLY A 149 12.21 -2.98 31.40
C GLY A 149 13.02 -2.09 30.43
N GLU A 150 13.69 -2.65 29.44
CA GLU A 150 14.28 -1.87 28.36
C GLU A 150 13.22 -1.50 27.31
N PRO A 151 13.28 -0.27 26.74
CA PRO A 151 12.36 0.14 25.68
C PRO A 151 12.60 -0.63 24.39
N LEU A 152 11.53 -1.06 23.75
CA LEU A 152 11.60 -1.66 22.43
C LEU A 152 11.93 -0.59 21.38
N PRO A 153 12.94 -0.81 20.50
CA PRO A 153 13.27 0.14 19.46
C PRO A 153 12.16 0.26 18.40
N LEU A 154 12.08 1.42 17.75
CA LEU A 154 11.19 1.69 16.63
C LEU A 154 12.01 2.09 15.40
N PHE A 155 11.48 1.85 14.20
CA PHE A 155 12.04 2.40 12.97
C PHE A 155 11.78 3.90 12.89
N THR A 156 12.83 4.67 12.76
CA THR A 156 12.78 6.10 12.47
C THR A 156 13.20 6.36 11.02
N GLU A 157 12.99 7.57 10.52
CA GLU A 157 13.41 7.96 9.16
C GLU A 157 14.92 7.91 8.95
N THR A 158 15.70 7.86 10.03
CA THR A 158 17.17 7.74 10.02
C THR A 158 17.67 6.32 10.22
N THR A 159 16.79 5.35 10.46
CA THR A 159 17.15 3.93 10.59
C THR A 159 17.79 3.45 9.28
N PRO A 160 18.98 2.83 9.31
CA PRO A 160 19.58 2.26 8.11
C PRO A 160 18.72 1.15 7.50
N TYR A 161 18.70 1.07 6.17
CA TYR A 161 18.00 0.02 5.47
C TYR A 161 18.74 -1.33 5.57
N ALA A 162 18.02 -2.39 5.89
CA ALA A 162 18.52 -3.76 6.01
C ALA A 162 17.44 -4.78 5.55
N PRO A 163 16.93 -4.70 4.31
CA PRO A 163 15.81 -5.50 3.82
C PRO A 163 16.13 -7.00 3.82
N SER A 164 15.16 -7.85 4.22
CA SER A 164 15.32 -9.31 4.38
C SER A 164 14.73 -10.11 3.23
N SER A 165 13.86 -9.55 2.40
CA SER A 165 13.19 -10.27 1.31
C SER A 165 13.48 -9.65 -0.06
N PRO A 166 13.29 -10.39 -1.18
CA PRO A 166 13.41 -9.80 -2.52
C PRO A 166 12.45 -8.61 -2.74
N TYR A 167 11.24 -8.67 -2.17
CA TYR A 167 10.29 -7.55 -2.17
C TYR A 167 10.88 -6.32 -1.46
N SER A 168 11.25 -6.45 -0.18
CA SER A 168 11.77 -5.31 0.59
C SER A 168 13.08 -4.78 0.01
N ALA A 169 13.95 -5.64 -0.55
CA ALA A 169 15.16 -5.23 -1.26
C ALA A 169 14.85 -4.42 -2.53
N SER A 170 13.82 -4.82 -3.30
CA SER A 170 13.38 -4.06 -4.47
C SER A 170 12.81 -2.70 -4.11
N LYS A 171 12.06 -2.61 -3.00
CA LYS A 171 11.54 -1.33 -2.47
C LYS A 171 12.67 -0.44 -1.95
N ALA A 172 13.61 -0.98 -1.19
CA ALA A 172 14.80 -0.24 -0.75
C ALA A 172 15.60 0.31 -1.94
N SER A 173 15.73 -0.46 -3.02
CA SER A 173 16.39 -0.04 -4.26
C SER A 173 15.65 1.13 -4.90
N SER A 174 14.32 1.08 -5.01
CA SER A 174 13.53 2.19 -5.56
C SER A 174 13.61 3.45 -4.70
N ASP A 175 13.60 3.33 -3.38
CA ASP A 175 13.80 4.47 -2.47
C ASP A 175 15.15 5.16 -2.69
N HIS A 176 16.22 4.36 -2.88
CA HIS A 176 17.54 4.90 -3.21
C HIS A 176 17.58 5.60 -4.56
N LEU A 177 16.88 5.08 -5.59
CA LEU A 177 16.74 5.76 -6.88
C LEU A 177 16.05 7.11 -6.71
N VAL A 178 14.93 7.17 -6.00
CA VAL A 178 14.17 8.41 -5.77
C VAL A 178 15.03 9.46 -5.06
N ARG A 179 15.76 9.07 -4.02
CA ARG A 179 16.72 9.96 -3.32
C ARG A 179 17.86 10.41 -4.23
N ALA A 180 18.37 9.52 -5.08
CA ALA A 180 19.43 9.86 -6.05
C ALA A 180 18.95 10.88 -7.09
N TRP A 181 17.72 10.74 -7.62
CA TRP A 181 17.12 11.71 -8.56
C TRP A 181 16.95 13.09 -7.93
N ARG A 182 16.57 13.14 -6.66
CA ARG A 182 16.53 14.38 -5.90
C ARG A 182 17.93 15.01 -5.80
N ARG A 183 18.90 14.23 -5.33
CA ARG A 183 20.24 14.74 -5.03
C ARG A 183 21.04 15.10 -6.27
N THR A 184 20.91 14.33 -7.34
CA THR A 184 21.69 14.49 -8.57
C THR A 184 21.06 15.50 -9.53
N TYR A 185 19.72 15.43 -9.71
CA TYR A 185 19.02 16.19 -10.74
C TYR A 185 18.11 17.30 -10.16
N GLY A 186 17.91 17.35 -8.85
CA GLY A 186 17.05 18.33 -8.20
C GLY A 186 15.56 18.04 -8.31
N LEU A 187 15.15 16.87 -8.83
CA LEU A 187 13.72 16.50 -8.91
C LEU A 187 13.08 16.58 -7.52
N PRO A 188 11.96 17.32 -7.35
CA PRO A 188 11.35 17.55 -6.03
C PRO A 188 10.63 16.31 -5.51
N THR A 189 11.38 15.38 -4.92
CA THR A 189 10.88 14.09 -4.42
C THR A 189 10.60 14.12 -2.92
N ILE A 190 9.64 13.32 -2.49
CA ILE A 190 9.33 13.00 -1.09
C ILE A 190 9.18 11.47 -1.00
N VAL A 191 9.60 10.84 0.09
CA VAL A 191 9.46 9.40 0.33
C VAL A 191 8.61 9.18 1.58
N THR A 192 7.72 8.20 1.55
CA THR A 192 7.04 7.71 2.76
C THR A 192 7.27 6.23 2.94
N ASN A 193 7.49 5.81 4.18
CA ASN A 193 7.57 4.41 4.58
C ASN A 193 6.39 4.11 5.51
N CYS A 194 5.50 3.20 5.12
CA CYS A 194 4.30 2.89 5.89
C CYS A 194 4.38 1.52 6.56
N SER A 195 3.68 1.39 7.70
CA SER A 195 3.43 0.13 8.36
C SER A 195 2.39 -0.74 7.60
N ASN A 196 2.09 -1.94 8.12
CA ASN A 196 1.17 -2.87 7.47
C ASN A 196 -0.24 -2.30 7.37
N ASN A 197 -0.78 -2.25 6.14
CA ASN A 197 -2.11 -1.71 5.89
C ASN A 197 -3.19 -2.78 5.96
N TYR A 198 -4.38 -2.41 6.43
CA TYR A 198 -5.59 -3.23 6.42
C TYR A 198 -6.83 -2.36 6.18
N GLY A 199 -7.92 -2.98 5.72
CA GLY A 199 -9.17 -2.24 5.48
C GLY A 199 -9.98 -2.78 4.30
N PRO A 200 -10.98 -2.00 3.84
CA PRO A 200 -11.80 -2.28 2.66
C PRO A 200 -10.98 -2.48 1.39
N TYR A 201 -11.44 -3.38 0.50
CA TYR A 201 -10.84 -3.64 -0.82
C TYR A 201 -9.43 -4.26 -0.78
N HIS A 202 -8.97 -4.80 0.36
CA HIS A 202 -7.70 -5.51 0.42
C HIS A 202 -7.80 -6.88 -0.28
N PHE A 203 -6.84 -7.18 -1.17
CA PHE A 203 -6.87 -8.40 -1.97
C PHE A 203 -6.80 -9.67 -1.09
N PRO A 204 -7.60 -10.72 -1.39
CA PRO A 204 -7.82 -11.87 -0.49
C PRO A 204 -6.61 -12.78 -0.19
N GLU A 205 -5.44 -12.51 -0.74
CA GLU A 205 -4.19 -13.25 -0.46
C GLU A 205 -3.47 -12.76 0.81
N LYS A 206 -3.86 -11.61 1.36
CA LYS A 206 -3.26 -11.02 2.56
C LYS A 206 -3.95 -11.52 3.83
N LEU A 207 -3.22 -11.50 4.97
CA LEU A 207 -3.62 -12.14 6.23
C LEU A 207 -5.07 -11.85 6.64
N ILE A 208 -5.43 -10.58 6.82
CA ILE A 208 -6.76 -10.20 7.35
C ILE A 208 -7.90 -10.63 6.42
N PRO A 209 -7.92 -10.26 5.12
CA PRO A 209 -9.00 -10.71 4.25
C PRO A 209 -9.01 -12.22 4.03
N LEU A 210 -7.84 -12.89 3.98
CA LEU A 210 -7.75 -14.33 3.88
C LEU A 210 -8.44 -15.01 5.08
N VAL A 211 -8.14 -14.55 6.30
CA VAL A 211 -8.74 -15.10 7.53
C VAL A 211 -10.26 -14.89 7.53
N ILE A 212 -10.74 -13.67 7.23
CA ILE A 212 -12.18 -13.38 7.17
C ILE A 212 -12.88 -14.34 6.19
N LEU A 213 -12.38 -14.44 4.96
CA LEU A 213 -13.04 -15.20 3.90
C LEU A 213 -12.94 -16.71 4.12
N ASN A 214 -11.80 -17.22 4.57
CA ASN A 214 -11.66 -18.63 4.90
C ASN A 214 -12.54 -19.02 6.10
N ALA A 215 -12.63 -18.15 7.12
CA ALA A 215 -13.50 -18.38 8.27
C ALA A 215 -14.97 -18.55 7.82
N LEU A 216 -15.46 -17.64 7.01
CA LEU A 216 -16.84 -17.69 6.45
C LEU A 216 -17.06 -18.90 5.54
N ASP A 217 -16.06 -19.31 4.76
CA ASP A 217 -16.11 -20.49 3.89
C ASP A 217 -15.93 -21.82 4.66
N GLY A 218 -15.71 -21.82 5.98
CA GLY A 218 -15.44 -23.01 6.78
C GLY A 218 -14.09 -23.68 6.49
N LYS A 219 -13.13 -22.92 5.90
CA LYS A 219 -11.78 -23.38 5.54
C LYS A 219 -10.79 -23.19 6.69
N PRO A 220 -9.63 -23.90 6.68
CA PRO A 220 -8.56 -23.66 7.64
C PRO A 220 -8.04 -22.22 7.59
N LEU A 221 -7.68 -21.68 8.77
CA LEU A 221 -7.06 -20.38 8.95
C LEU A 221 -5.56 -20.60 9.17
N PRO A 222 -4.71 -20.50 8.12
CA PRO A 222 -3.30 -20.79 8.25
C PRO A 222 -2.56 -19.70 9.03
N VAL A 223 -1.82 -20.10 10.06
CA VAL A 223 -0.93 -19.24 10.85
C VAL A 223 0.50 -19.73 10.67
N TYR A 224 1.40 -18.86 10.18
CA TYR A 224 2.81 -19.16 10.02
C TYR A 224 3.51 -19.31 11.38
N GLY A 225 4.28 -20.41 11.53
CA GLY A 225 5.06 -20.69 12.73
C GLY A 225 4.18 -20.75 13.98
N LYS A 226 4.45 -19.89 14.95
CA LYS A 226 3.64 -19.72 16.19
C LYS A 226 2.65 -18.56 16.09
N GLY A 227 2.74 -17.73 15.05
CA GLY A 227 1.96 -16.52 14.89
C GLY A 227 2.40 -15.37 15.81
N ASP A 228 3.62 -15.45 16.35
CA ASP A 228 4.18 -14.48 17.28
C ASP A 228 4.88 -13.27 16.59
N GLN A 229 4.93 -13.26 15.25
CA GLN A 229 5.44 -12.11 14.52
C GLN A 229 4.56 -10.87 14.79
N ILE A 230 5.22 -9.75 15.10
CA ILE A 230 4.55 -8.49 15.45
C ILE A 230 4.56 -7.55 14.25
N ARG A 231 3.41 -6.92 13.98
CA ARG A 231 3.25 -5.89 12.95
C ARG A 231 2.53 -4.69 13.52
N ASP A 232 2.92 -3.50 13.09
CA ASP A 232 2.12 -2.28 13.30
C ASP A 232 1.05 -2.20 12.19
N TRP A 233 -0.21 -2.00 12.59
CA TRP A 233 -1.36 -2.05 11.69
C TRP A 233 -1.96 -0.67 11.49
N LEU A 234 -2.00 -0.23 10.22
CA LEU A 234 -2.52 1.07 9.80
C LEU A 234 -3.79 0.89 8.95
N TYR A 235 -4.88 1.55 9.35
CA TYR A 235 -6.12 1.52 8.59
C TYR A 235 -5.94 2.27 7.25
N VAL A 236 -6.36 1.66 6.15
CA VAL A 236 -6.02 2.12 4.80
C VAL A 236 -6.54 3.53 4.47
N GLU A 237 -7.68 3.92 5.05
CA GLU A 237 -8.22 5.27 4.81
C GLU A 237 -7.46 6.34 5.61
N ASP A 238 -6.95 6.00 6.79
CA ASP A 238 -6.00 6.84 7.53
C ASP A 238 -4.71 7.03 6.72
N HIS A 239 -4.21 5.95 6.13
CA HIS A 239 -3.03 6.03 5.26
C HIS A 239 -3.29 6.90 4.03
N ALA A 240 -4.44 6.76 3.36
CA ALA A 240 -4.79 7.60 2.21
C ALA A 240 -4.78 9.09 2.55
N ARG A 241 -5.33 9.48 3.72
CA ARG A 241 -5.27 10.86 4.22
C ARG A 241 -3.84 11.32 4.51
N ALA A 242 -3.02 10.44 5.11
CA ALA A 242 -1.60 10.73 5.35
C ALA A 242 -0.86 11.01 4.04
N LEU A 243 -1.03 10.14 3.05
CA LEU A 243 -0.36 10.27 1.75
C LEU A 243 -0.77 11.56 1.02
N TYR A 244 -2.07 11.91 1.06
CA TYR A 244 -2.53 13.18 0.50
C TYR A 244 -1.95 14.37 1.26
N LYS A 245 -1.89 14.32 2.59
CA LYS A 245 -1.26 15.37 3.42
C LYS A 245 0.22 15.54 3.04
N VAL A 246 0.96 14.45 2.86
CA VAL A 246 2.38 14.48 2.48
C VAL A 246 2.58 15.11 1.09
N VAL A 247 1.82 14.71 0.08
CA VAL A 247 1.99 15.25 -1.27
C VAL A 247 1.65 16.74 -1.36
N THR A 248 0.72 17.21 -0.52
CA THR A 248 0.27 18.62 -0.52
C THR A 248 1.10 19.53 0.37
N THR A 249 1.58 19.05 1.51
CA THR A 249 2.21 19.89 2.55
C THR A 249 3.57 19.40 3.01
N GLY A 250 4.00 18.18 2.64
CA GLY A 250 5.29 17.61 3.03
C GLY A 250 6.48 18.39 2.45
N LEU A 251 7.58 18.37 3.16
CA LEU A 251 8.81 19.03 2.74
C LEU A 251 9.54 18.21 1.68
N VAL A 252 9.89 18.87 0.58
CA VAL A 252 10.63 18.28 -0.53
C VAL A 252 12.01 17.81 -0.08
N GLY A 253 12.34 16.56 -0.36
CA GLY A 253 13.60 15.92 0.01
C GLY A 253 13.54 15.12 1.30
N GLU A 254 12.43 15.23 2.05
CA GLU A 254 12.25 14.53 3.31
C GLU A 254 11.69 13.11 3.12
N THR A 255 11.88 12.30 4.15
CA THR A 255 11.22 11.02 4.35
C THR A 255 10.28 11.14 5.54
N TYR A 256 9.09 10.53 5.45
CA TYR A 256 8.13 10.46 6.54
C TYR A 256 7.71 9.00 6.79
N ASN A 257 7.79 8.58 8.02
CA ASN A 257 7.24 7.31 8.48
C ASN A 257 5.75 7.49 8.80
N ILE A 258 4.91 6.54 8.35
CA ILE A 258 3.46 6.55 8.58
C ILE A 258 3.07 5.25 9.25
N GLY A 259 2.68 5.29 10.52
CA GLY A 259 2.32 4.13 11.33
C GLY A 259 0.98 4.27 12.01
N GLY A 260 0.40 3.12 12.39
CA GLY A 260 -0.88 3.06 13.09
C GLY A 260 -0.77 3.12 14.61
N HIS A 261 0.44 2.94 15.16
CA HIS A 261 0.70 2.75 16.60
C HIS A 261 -0.08 1.55 17.20
N ASN A 262 -0.30 0.52 16.38
CA ASN A 262 -1.12 -0.65 16.68
C ASN A 262 -0.29 -1.94 16.51
N GLU A 263 0.76 -2.12 17.31
CA GLU A 263 1.55 -3.35 17.31
C GLU A 263 0.72 -4.53 17.82
N LYS A 264 0.55 -5.56 17.01
CA LYS A 264 -0.17 -6.80 17.34
C LYS A 264 0.60 -8.01 16.83
N GLN A 265 0.56 -9.11 17.57
CA GLN A 265 0.99 -10.41 17.04
C GLN A 265 0.01 -10.89 15.96
N ASN A 266 0.51 -11.59 14.95
CA ASN A 266 -0.35 -12.15 13.89
C ASN A 266 -1.46 -13.04 14.46
N LEU A 267 -1.16 -13.83 15.49
CA LEU A 267 -2.15 -14.68 16.15
C LEU A 267 -3.25 -13.85 16.85
N ASP A 268 -2.90 -12.72 17.47
CA ASP A 268 -3.89 -11.83 18.10
C ASP A 268 -4.81 -11.21 17.06
N VAL A 269 -4.28 -10.86 15.88
CA VAL A 269 -5.09 -10.38 14.75
C VAL A 269 -6.08 -11.45 14.30
N VAL A 270 -5.61 -12.69 14.14
CA VAL A 270 -6.48 -13.83 13.74
C VAL A 270 -7.56 -14.08 14.79
N HIS A 271 -7.20 -14.07 16.08
CA HIS A 271 -8.17 -14.21 17.19
C HIS A 271 -9.22 -13.11 17.16
N THR A 272 -8.80 -11.85 17.00
CA THR A 272 -9.71 -10.70 16.95
C THR A 272 -10.71 -10.83 15.79
N VAL A 273 -10.26 -11.25 14.61
CA VAL A 273 -11.16 -11.50 13.47
C VAL A 273 -12.15 -12.62 13.78
N CYS A 274 -11.69 -13.74 14.39
CA CYS A 274 -12.57 -14.85 14.77
C CYS A 274 -13.63 -14.41 15.77
N ASP A 275 -13.23 -13.67 16.82
CA ASP A 275 -14.15 -13.18 17.86
C ASP A 275 -15.20 -12.23 17.29
N LEU A 276 -14.81 -11.34 16.37
CA LEU A 276 -15.74 -10.46 15.66
C LEU A 276 -16.73 -11.27 14.80
N LEU A 277 -16.27 -12.31 14.12
CA LEU A 277 -17.14 -13.17 13.33
C LEU A 277 -18.07 -14.01 14.24
N ASP A 278 -17.58 -14.52 15.39
CA ASP A 278 -18.42 -15.21 16.37
C ASP A 278 -19.54 -14.29 16.92
N GLU A 279 -19.27 -12.98 17.04
CA GLU A 279 -20.26 -11.97 17.45
C GLU A 279 -21.24 -11.64 16.33
N ILE A 280 -20.77 -11.38 15.10
CA ILE A 280 -21.59 -10.81 14.02
C ILE A 280 -22.31 -11.88 13.21
N VAL A 281 -21.65 -13.02 12.97
CA VAL A 281 -22.16 -14.16 12.18
C VAL A 281 -21.98 -15.46 12.97
N PRO A 282 -22.69 -15.63 14.10
CA PRO A 282 -22.48 -16.77 14.99
C PRO A 282 -22.79 -18.10 14.29
N LYS A 283 -22.01 -19.15 14.60
CA LYS A 283 -22.18 -20.52 14.13
C LYS A 283 -22.09 -21.52 15.31
N ALA A 284 -22.27 -22.81 15.03
CA ALA A 284 -21.97 -23.85 16.00
C ALA A 284 -20.44 -23.97 16.20
N GLY A 285 -19.95 -23.78 17.41
CA GLY A 285 -18.52 -23.67 17.74
C GLY A 285 -17.95 -22.28 17.41
N SER A 286 -16.64 -22.10 17.62
CA SER A 286 -15.96 -20.85 17.35
C SER A 286 -15.24 -20.87 16.01
N TYR A 287 -15.08 -19.70 15.37
CA TYR A 287 -14.21 -19.56 14.20
C TYR A 287 -12.74 -19.82 14.55
N ARG A 288 -12.33 -19.66 15.81
CA ARG A 288 -10.98 -20.03 16.29
C ARG A 288 -10.67 -21.52 16.12
N ASP A 289 -11.70 -22.40 16.09
CA ASP A 289 -11.53 -23.84 15.88
C ASP A 289 -10.98 -24.19 14.48
N GLN A 290 -11.00 -23.24 13.54
CA GLN A 290 -10.47 -23.40 12.18
C GLN A 290 -8.97 -23.03 12.09
N ILE A 291 -8.34 -22.50 13.15
CA ILE A 291 -6.93 -22.12 13.14
C ILE A 291 -6.05 -23.35 12.95
N THR A 292 -5.12 -23.24 12.00
CA THR A 292 -4.12 -24.30 11.71
C THR A 292 -2.74 -23.67 11.62
N TYR A 293 -1.75 -24.30 12.27
CA TYR A 293 -0.38 -23.83 12.20
C TYR A 293 0.34 -24.48 11.03
N VAL A 294 1.05 -23.68 10.25
CA VAL A 294 1.83 -24.12 9.08
C VAL A 294 3.29 -23.75 9.25
N ALA A 295 4.18 -24.38 8.46
CA ALA A 295 5.59 -24.04 8.47
C ALA A 295 5.82 -22.55 8.19
N ASP A 296 6.77 -21.96 8.92
CA ASP A 296 7.10 -20.55 8.73
C ASP A 296 7.82 -20.33 7.38
N ARG A 297 7.71 -19.12 6.84
CA ARG A 297 8.36 -18.78 5.57
C ARG A 297 9.82 -18.38 5.78
N PRO A 298 10.73 -18.62 4.80
CA PRO A 298 12.09 -18.12 4.86
C PRO A 298 12.16 -16.60 4.97
N GLY A 299 13.08 -16.08 5.80
CA GLY A 299 13.29 -14.65 5.95
C GLY A 299 12.09 -13.89 6.54
N HIS A 300 11.34 -14.55 7.44
CA HIS A 300 10.20 -13.94 8.09
C HIS A 300 10.67 -13.09 9.26
N ASP A 301 10.71 -11.78 9.08
CA ASP A 301 11.07 -10.82 10.12
C ASP A 301 10.12 -10.92 11.31
N ARG A 302 10.67 -10.84 12.52
CA ARG A 302 9.94 -11.07 13.75
C ARG A 302 9.11 -9.86 14.19
N ARG A 303 9.62 -8.63 14.00
CA ARG A 303 8.91 -7.44 14.46
C ARG A 303 9.13 -6.24 13.56
N TYR A 304 8.03 -5.58 13.21
CA TYR A 304 7.99 -4.24 12.62
C TYR A 304 7.21 -3.30 13.53
N ALA A 305 7.81 -2.15 13.82
CA ALA A 305 7.17 -1.09 14.58
C ALA A 305 7.77 0.26 14.15
N ILE A 306 6.93 1.22 13.82
CA ILE A 306 7.35 2.46 13.20
C ILE A 306 7.15 3.65 14.14
N ASP A 307 8.10 4.58 14.16
CA ASP A 307 7.95 5.88 14.79
C ASP A 307 7.40 6.88 13.77
N ALA A 308 6.15 7.30 13.94
CA ALA A 308 5.48 8.29 13.10
C ALA A 308 5.44 9.69 13.74
N THR A 309 6.28 9.96 14.74
CA THR A 309 6.32 11.25 15.46
C THR A 309 6.54 12.43 14.52
N LYS A 310 7.37 12.26 13.48
CA LYS A 310 7.64 13.31 12.49
C LYS A 310 6.39 13.71 11.70
N MET A 311 5.54 12.74 11.32
CA MET A 311 4.25 13.02 10.66
C MET A 311 3.34 13.88 11.54
N SER A 312 3.26 13.55 12.83
CA SER A 312 2.46 14.32 13.79
C SER A 312 3.04 15.72 14.00
N ALA A 313 4.35 15.82 14.21
CA ALA A 313 5.01 17.09 14.57
C ALA A 313 5.05 18.10 13.40
N GLU A 314 5.33 17.63 12.18
CA GLU A 314 5.54 18.51 11.03
C GLU A 314 4.27 18.70 10.19
N LEU A 315 3.39 17.70 10.12
CA LEU A 315 2.24 17.72 9.25
C LEU A 315 0.90 17.67 9.98
N ASP A 316 0.89 17.69 11.33
CA ASP A 316 -0.32 17.63 12.14
C ASP A 316 -1.26 16.48 11.68
N TRP A 317 -0.70 15.27 11.57
CA TRP A 317 -1.43 14.08 11.18
C TRP A 317 -1.28 12.99 12.22
N GLN A 318 -2.40 12.33 12.52
CA GLN A 318 -2.49 11.13 13.35
C GLN A 318 -3.54 10.19 12.76
N PRO A 319 -3.42 8.86 12.98
CA PRO A 319 -4.48 7.93 12.61
C PRO A 319 -5.74 8.23 13.44
N GLU A 320 -6.90 8.14 12.81
CA GLU A 320 -8.21 8.30 13.48
C GLU A 320 -8.74 6.96 14.01
N GLU A 321 -8.36 5.86 13.35
CA GLU A 321 -8.80 4.53 13.74
C GLU A 321 -7.80 3.86 14.70
N THR A 322 -8.34 3.27 15.77
CA THR A 322 -7.61 2.25 16.53
C THR A 322 -7.69 0.91 15.78
N PHE A 323 -6.85 -0.06 16.16
CA PHE A 323 -6.96 -1.40 15.55
C PHE A 323 -8.36 -1.99 15.78
N GLU A 324 -8.92 -1.84 16.97
CA GLU A 324 -10.22 -2.39 17.36
C GLU A 324 -11.37 -1.78 16.53
N SER A 325 -11.36 -0.46 16.30
CA SER A 325 -12.38 0.20 15.49
C SER A 325 -12.24 -0.11 14.00
N GLY A 326 -11.01 -0.06 13.48
CA GLY A 326 -10.72 -0.32 12.07
C GLY A 326 -10.95 -1.78 11.66
N ILE A 327 -10.57 -2.76 12.52
CA ILE A 327 -10.78 -4.17 12.20
C ILE A 327 -12.27 -4.54 12.18
N ARG A 328 -13.09 -3.97 13.07
CA ARG A 328 -14.55 -4.15 13.05
C ARG A 328 -15.14 -3.60 11.75
N LYS A 329 -14.75 -2.39 11.33
CA LYS A 329 -15.16 -1.81 10.04
C LYS A 329 -14.74 -2.70 8.87
N THR A 330 -13.54 -3.26 8.93
CA THR A 330 -13.01 -4.15 7.89
C THR A 330 -13.84 -5.43 7.78
N VAL A 331 -14.08 -6.12 8.89
CA VAL A 331 -14.91 -7.35 8.90
C VAL A 331 -16.31 -7.04 8.36
N GLN A 332 -16.94 -5.97 8.84
CA GLN A 332 -18.29 -5.57 8.38
C GLN A 332 -18.29 -5.29 6.87
N TRP A 333 -17.25 -4.59 6.38
CA TRP A 333 -17.14 -4.29 4.95
C TRP A 333 -17.11 -5.58 4.10
N TYR A 334 -16.34 -6.60 4.49
CA TYR A 334 -16.31 -7.87 3.76
C TYR A 334 -17.65 -8.61 3.81
N LEU A 335 -18.39 -8.49 4.91
CA LEU A 335 -19.75 -9.07 5.02
C LEU A 335 -20.74 -8.37 4.08
N ASP A 336 -20.64 -7.05 3.94
CA ASP A 336 -21.57 -6.23 3.16
C ASP A 336 -21.24 -6.22 1.65
N ASN A 337 -20.01 -6.58 1.25
CA ASN A 337 -19.53 -6.44 -0.12
C ASN A 337 -19.23 -7.80 -0.79
N GLN A 338 -20.11 -8.78 -0.59
CA GLN A 338 -19.95 -10.15 -1.10
C GLN A 338 -19.84 -10.24 -2.62
N GLN A 339 -20.45 -9.31 -3.36
CA GLN A 339 -20.34 -9.27 -4.83
C GLN A 339 -18.91 -8.93 -5.26
N TRP A 340 -18.29 -7.92 -4.66
CA TRP A 340 -16.90 -7.57 -4.91
C TRP A 340 -15.98 -8.76 -4.57
N VAL A 341 -16.20 -9.40 -3.42
CA VAL A 341 -15.44 -10.59 -2.98
C VAL A 341 -15.57 -11.72 -4.01
N SER A 342 -16.79 -12.00 -4.47
CA SER A 342 -17.05 -13.05 -5.46
C SER A 342 -16.32 -12.77 -6.79
N ASN A 343 -16.40 -11.53 -7.28
CA ASN A 343 -15.74 -11.10 -8.51
C ASN A 343 -14.22 -11.27 -8.44
N VAL A 344 -13.61 -10.83 -7.35
CA VAL A 344 -12.15 -10.97 -7.13
C VAL A 344 -11.74 -12.44 -7.03
N LYS A 345 -12.53 -13.30 -6.30
CA LYS A 345 -12.22 -14.73 -6.12
C LYS A 345 -12.41 -15.55 -7.40
N SER A 346 -13.39 -15.23 -8.24
CA SER A 346 -13.73 -16.00 -9.43
C SER A 346 -12.86 -15.72 -10.65
N GLY A 347 -12.00 -14.70 -10.60
CA GLY A 347 -11.25 -14.23 -11.78
C GLY A 347 -12.13 -13.58 -12.86
N SER A 348 -13.45 -13.46 -12.65
CA SER A 348 -14.37 -12.80 -13.59
C SER A 348 -14.02 -11.33 -13.79
N TYR A 349 -13.32 -10.74 -12.83
CA TYR A 349 -12.78 -9.41 -12.96
C TYR A 349 -11.78 -9.28 -14.12
N GLN A 350 -10.90 -10.26 -14.34
CA GLN A 350 -10.00 -10.26 -15.50
C GLN A 350 -10.79 -10.37 -16.80
N SER A 351 -11.80 -11.23 -16.85
CA SER A 351 -12.68 -11.33 -18.01
C SER A 351 -13.47 -10.05 -18.28
N TRP A 352 -13.90 -9.36 -17.22
CA TRP A 352 -14.55 -8.05 -17.34
C TRP A 352 -13.61 -6.97 -17.90
N ILE A 353 -12.32 -6.96 -17.50
CA ILE A 353 -11.30 -6.07 -18.07
C ILE A 353 -11.11 -6.37 -19.54
N GLU A 354 -10.93 -7.63 -19.92
CA GLU A 354 -10.77 -8.02 -21.32
C GLU A 354 -11.96 -7.54 -22.18
N GLN A 355 -13.19 -7.68 -21.68
CA GLN A 355 -14.41 -7.24 -22.38
C GLN A 355 -14.53 -5.72 -22.51
N ASN A 356 -14.12 -4.95 -21.51
CA ASN A 356 -14.37 -3.51 -21.46
C ASN A 356 -13.19 -2.65 -21.94
N TYR A 357 -11.97 -3.20 -21.91
CA TYR A 357 -10.74 -2.48 -22.24
C TYR A 357 -9.84 -3.18 -23.27
N GLY A 358 -10.03 -4.48 -23.53
CA GLY A 358 -9.21 -5.25 -24.48
C GLY A 358 -9.30 -4.78 -25.93
N GLU A 359 -10.35 -4.07 -26.33
CA GLU A 359 -10.53 -3.51 -27.67
C GLU A 359 -9.98 -2.06 -27.82
N ARG A 360 -9.41 -1.47 -26.76
CA ARG A 360 -8.90 -0.10 -26.74
C ARG A 360 -7.38 0.01 -26.68
N ALA A 361 -6.66 -1.12 -26.78
CA ALA A 361 -5.21 -1.17 -26.81
C ALA A 361 -4.65 -1.19 -28.25
#